data_3ca1b9e61f8676622f635443b8375491
#
_entry.id   3ca1b9e61f8676622f635443b8375491
#
_cell.length_a   1.000
_cell.length_b   1.000
_cell.length_c   1.000
_cell.angle_alpha   90.00
_cell.angle_beta   90.00
_cell.angle_gamma   90.00
#
_symmetry.space_group_name_H-M   'P 1'
#
loop_
_entity.id
_entity.type
_entity.pdbx_description
1 polymer ?
#
loop_
_entity_poly.entity_id
_entity_poly.type
_entity_poly.pdbx_seq_one_letter_code
_entity_poly.pdbx_strand_id
1 'polypeptide(L)'
;NVVGGGRPNITSDISSWKLTLLAAEDSLFGSSVASYRRPSAQKEYLDSLFHAAYRREVIAKVGGFNENLGRTEDNEFHYRIRKAGYKMCCCPDIVSYQHARNNLKYMVHQKYSNGRWIGLTLSECPGCLSYFHFAPFLFVMALLFCSILAFIGLPLFLYVLLAIYGMFDIVNTVGCCTMKNVQPQFVLLPFIFPMLHIAYGIGTIVGLIQIPSWQKSIK
;
A
#
# COMPACT_ATOMS: atom_id res chain seq x y z
N ASN A 1 25.49 -1.90 1.20
CA ASN A 1 25.40 -3.36 1.35
C ASN A 1 24.12 -3.93 0.73
N VAL A 2 23.10 -3.06 0.56
CA VAL A 2 21.85 -3.39 -0.13
C VAL A 2 21.57 -2.29 -1.15
N VAL A 3 21.25 -2.67 -2.38
CA VAL A 3 21.00 -1.73 -3.47
C VAL A 3 19.77 -2.18 -4.26
N GLY A 4 18.95 -1.24 -4.62
CA GLY A 4 17.79 -1.42 -5.50
C GLY A 4 17.49 -0.14 -6.25
N GLY A 5 16.35 -0.06 -6.88
CA GLY A 5 16.00 1.12 -7.65
C GLY A 5 14.50 1.40 -7.71
N GLY A 6 14.13 2.27 -8.61
CA GLY A 6 12.74 2.65 -8.83
C GLY A 6 11.89 1.51 -9.39
N ARG A 7 10.61 1.54 -9.08
CA ARG A 7 9.63 0.57 -9.58
C ARG A 7 8.38 1.28 -10.09
N PRO A 8 8.45 1.93 -11.26
CA PRO A 8 7.25 2.47 -11.89
C PRO A 8 6.31 1.35 -12.34
N ASN A 9 5.01 1.62 -12.24
CA ASN A 9 4.00 0.78 -12.83
C ASN A 9 3.90 1.05 -14.33
N ILE A 10 3.72 -0.02 -15.11
CA ILE A 10 3.49 0.06 -16.56
C ILE A 10 2.24 -0.73 -16.94
N THR A 11 1.68 -0.42 -18.09
CA THR A 11 0.65 -1.22 -18.74
C THR A 11 1.03 -1.47 -20.20
N SER A 12 0.82 -2.69 -20.66
CA SER A 12 0.97 -3.06 -22.08
C SER A 12 -0.25 -2.69 -22.92
N ASP A 13 -1.37 -2.45 -22.28
CA ASP A 13 -2.64 -2.10 -22.90
C ASP A 13 -2.97 -0.64 -22.58
N ILE A 14 -3.12 0.16 -23.62
CA ILE A 14 -3.42 1.60 -23.54
C ILE A 14 -4.92 1.90 -23.56
N SER A 15 -5.77 0.91 -23.25
CA SER A 15 -7.21 1.19 -23.13
C SER A 15 -7.45 2.22 -22.03
N SER A 16 -8.42 3.09 -22.26
CA SER A 16 -8.77 4.17 -21.35
C SER A 16 -9.08 3.67 -19.93
N TRP A 17 -9.70 2.49 -19.81
CA TRP A 17 -9.97 1.86 -18.51
C TRP A 17 -8.69 1.44 -17.77
N LYS A 18 -7.75 0.80 -18.47
CA LYS A 18 -6.49 0.39 -17.83
C LYS A 18 -5.61 1.57 -17.45
N LEU A 19 -5.60 2.65 -18.23
CA LEU A 19 -4.94 3.89 -17.89
C LEU A 19 -5.58 4.53 -16.64
N THR A 20 -6.90 4.42 -16.46
CA THR A 20 -7.59 4.87 -15.27
C THR A 20 -7.17 4.05 -14.03
N LEU A 21 -7.11 2.73 -14.14
CA LEU A 21 -6.63 1.88 -13.04
C LEU A 21 -5.16 2.13 -12.70
N LEU A 22 -4.33 2.37 -13.73
CA LEU A 22 -2.93 2.74 -13.54
C LEU A 22 -2.81 4.07 -12.81
N ALA A 23 -3.57 5.10 -13.22
CA ALA A 23 -3.58 6.39 -12.54
C ALA A 23 -4.03 6.26 -11.07
N ALA A 24 -5.05 5.44 -10.81
CA ALA A 24 -5.49 5.15 -9.44
C ALA A 24 -4.35 4.49 -8.63
N GLU A 25 -3.63 3.51 -9.21
CA GLU A 25 -2.54 2.84 -8.50
C GLU A 25 -1.32 3.72 -8.29
N ASP A 26 -1.01 4.64 -9.21
CA ASP A 26 0.15 5.54 -9.12
C ASP A 26 -0.12 6.78 -8.24
N SER A 27 -1.39 7.11 -7.98
CA SER A 27 -1.75 8.22 -7.12
C SER A 27 -1.29 8.00 -5.67
N LEU A 28 -1.01 9.09 -4.95
CA LEU A 28 -0.71 9.04 -3.51
C LEU A 28 -1.84 8.41 -2.70
N PHE A 29 -3.08 8.65 -3.11
CA PHE A 29 -4.27 8.20 -2.43
C PHE A 29 -4.58 6.72 -2.70
N GLY A 30 -4.31 6.22 -3.88
CA GLY A 30 -4.58 4.83 -4.25
C GLY A 30 -3.42 3.86 -3.99
N SER A 31 -2.18 4.38 -3.82
CA SER A 31 -1.00 3.57 -3.54
C SER A 31 -0.38 3.88 -2.18
N SER A 32 0.62 3.12 -1.78
CA SER A 32 1.42 3.49 -0.62
C SER A 32 2.31 4.70 -0.93
N VAL A 33 2.65 5.47 0.11
CA VAL A 33 3.62 6.57 0.06
C VAL A 33 5.07 6.10 -0.15
N ALA A 34 5.29 4.83 -0.50
CA ALA A 34 6.61 4.25 -0.67
C ALA A 34 7.40 4.97 -1.76
N SER A 35 8.56 5.54 -1.38
CA SER A 35 9.38 6.39 -2.23
C SER A 35 9.93 5.65 -3.47
N TYR A 36 10.22 4.35 -3.38
CA TYR A 36 10.69 3.55 -4.51
C TYR A 36 9.70 3.47 -5.69
N ARG A 37 8.43 3.78 -5.48
CA ARG A 37 7.44 3.87 -6.57
C ARG A 37 7.60 5.12 -7.43
N ARG A 38 8.31 6.12 -6.90
CA ARG A 38 8.59 7.41 -7.56
C ARG A 38 10.10 7.57 -7.64
N PRO A 39 10.71 7.09 -8.74
CA PRO A 39 12.16 7.12 -8.87
C PRO A 39 12.67 8.56 -8.71
N SER A 40 13.61 8.71 -7.79
CA SER A 40 14.38 9.95 -7.64
C SER A 40 15.45 10.05 -8.72
N ALA A 41 15.79 11.26 -9.12
CA ALA A 41 16.92 11.52 -10.00
C ALA A 41 18.28 11.34 -9.30
N GLN A 42 18.29 11.17 -7.98
CA GLN A 42 19.52 11.04 -7.17
C GLN A 42 19.47 9.75 -6.34
N LYS A 43 20.67 9.32 -5.92
CA LYS A 43 20.81 8.21 -4.97
C LYS A 43 20.22 8.61 -3.61
N GLU A 44 19.33 7.79 -3.09
CA GLU A 44 18.67 7.98 -1.80
C GLU A 44 18.82 6.76 -0.92
N TYR A 45 18.84 6.97 0.41
CA TYR A 45 18.75 5.90 1.37
C TYR A 45 17.30 5.78 1.83
N LEU A 46 16.70 4.60 1.64
CA LEU A 46 15.31 4.34 1.93
C LEU A 46 15.15 3.23 2.98
N ASP A 47 14.02 3.25 3.67
CA ASP A 47 13.68 2.26 4.68
C ASP A 47 13.21 0.92 4.09
N SER A 48 12.81 0.91 2.83
CA SER A 48 12.43 -0.27 2.08
C SER A 48 12.74 -0.06 0.61
N LEU A 49 13.10 -1.13 -0.09
CA LEU A 49 13.36 -1.17 -1.53
C LEU A 49 12.51 -2.28 -2.14
N PHE A 50 12.31 -2.17 -3.45
CA PHE A 50 11.70 -3.23 -4.23
C PHE A 50 12.75 -3.82 -5.18
N HIS A 51 12.75 -5.16 -5.36
CA HIS A 51 13.75 -5.88 -6.19
C HIS A 51 15.20 -5.48 -5.85
N ALA A 52 15.55 -5.53 -4.56
CA ALA A 52 16.89 -5.19 -4.13
C ALA A 52 17.87 -6.37 -4.28
N ALA A 53 19.13 -6.03 -4.53
CA ALA A 53 20.26 -6.94 -4.43
C ALA A 53 20.91 -6.79 -3.05
N TYR A 54 21.19 -7.93 -2.43
CA TYR A 54 21.75 -8.02 -1.09
C TYR A 54 23.13 -8.66 -1.14
N ARG A 55 24.11 -8.05 -0.47
CA ARG A 55 25.40 -8.74 -0.28
C ARG A 55 25.19 -9.98 0.59
N ARG A 56 25.94 -11.05 0.28
CA ARG A 56 25.86 -12.32 1.02
C ARG A 56 26.08 -12.14 2.53
N GLU A 57 26.99 -11.25 2.93
CA GLU A 57 27.26 -10.92 4.32
C GLU A 57 26.03 -10.40 5.08
N VAL A 58 25.15 -9.64 4.40
CA VAL A 58 23.89 -9.13 4.98
C VAL A 58 22.99 -10.32 5.30
N ILE A 59 22.76 -11.20 4.32
CA ILE A 59 21.91 -12.39 4.50
C ILE A 59 22.52 -13.32 5.57
N ALA A 60 23.83 -13.52 5.58
CA ALA A 60 24.50 -14.33 6.60
C ALA A 60 24.29 -13.77 8.02
N LYS A 61 24.22 -12.42 8.17
CA LYS A 61 24.04 -11.79 9.48
C LYS A 61 22.59 -11.72 9.93
N VAL A 62 21.63 -11.43 9.02
CA VAL A 62 20.24 -11.20 9.40
C VAL A 62 19.30 -12.38 9.11
N GLY A 63 19.79 -13.43 8.42
CA GLY A 63 19.00 -14.56 7.93
C GLY A 63 18.27 -14.23 6.62
N GLY A 64 17.49 -15.20 6.11
CA GLY A 64 16.64 -15.04 4.92
C GLY A 64 15.31 -14.35 5.20
N PHE A 65 14.39 -14.41 4.24
CA PHE A 65 13.02 -13.95 4.41
C PHE A 65 12.25 -14.82 5.42
N ASN A 66 11.29 -14.20 6.12
CA ASN A 66 10.37 -14.95 6.98
C ASN A 66 9.33 -15.67 6.10
N GLU A 67 9.43 -16.97 5.98
CA GLU A 67 8.58 -17.80 5.10
C GLU A 67 7.12 -17.88 5.58
N ASN A 68 6.84 -17.50 6.83
CA ASN A 68 5.48 -17.43 7.36
C ASN A 68 4.70 -16.24 6.82
N LEU A 69 5.38 -15.23 6.26
CA LEU A 69 4.76 -14.02 5.71
C LEU A 69 4.55 -14.21 4.20
N GLY A 70 3.31 -14.43 3.76
CA GLY A 70 2.97 -14.51 2.34
C GLY A 70 2.92 -13.15 1.63
N ARG A 71 2.93 -12.05 2.39
CA ARG A 71 3.17 -10.67 1.96
C ARG A 71 3.81 -9.92 3.12
N THR A 72 4.41 -8.76 2.85
CA THR A 72 5.13 -7.97 3.88
C THR A 72 6.44 -8.63 4.35
N GLU A 73 6.85 -9.73 3.74
CA GLU A 73 8.14 -10.39 3.95
C GLU A 73 9.32 -9.45 3.68
N ASP A 74 9.16 -8.56 2.70
CA ASP A 74 10.12 -7.51 2.38
C ASP A 74 10.19 -6.43 3.49
N ASN A 75 9.07 -6.00 4.02
CA ASN A 75 9.02 -5.02 5.12
C ASN A 75 9.70 -5.56 6.37
N GLU A 76 9.44 -6.82 6.72
CA GLU A 76 10.03 -7.51 7.86
C GLU A 76 11.55 -7.68 7.67
N PHE A 77 11.98 -8.17 6.50
CA PHE A 77 13.38 -8.38 6.17
C PHE A 77 14.16 -7.06 6.16
N HIS A 78 13.63 -6.01 5.54
CA HIS A 78 14.24 -4.70 5.53
C HIS A 78 14.31 -4.09 6.94
N TYR A 79 13.35 -4.36 7.80
CA TYR A 79 13.40 -3.95 9.20
C TYR A 79 14.59 -4.60 9.93
N ARG A 80 14.80 -5.94 9.76
CA ARG A 80 15.96 -6.63 10.35
C ARG A 80 17.29 -6.09 9.81
N ILE A 81 17.36 -5.82 8.52
CA ILE A 81 18.53 -5.21 7.88
C ILE A 81 18.87 -3.86 8.51
N ARG A 82 17.88 -2.98 8.69
CA ARG A 82 18.09 -1.68 9.36
C ARG A 82 18.50 -1.83 10.81
N LYS A 83 17.87 -2.75 11.54
CA LYS A 83 18.23 -3.06 12.93
C LYS A 83 19.66 -3.58 13.07
N ALA A 84 20.17 -4.27 12.06
CA ALA A 84 21.56 -4.72 12.01
C ALA A 84 22.57 -3.61 11.61
N GLY A 85 22.09 -2.37 11.39
CA GLY A 85 22.90 -1.20 11.06
C GLY A 85 23.22 -1.02 9.56
N TYR A 86 22.63 -1.82 8.68
CA TYR A 86 22.84 -1.67 7.25
C TYR A 86 21.92 -0.61 6.64
N LYS A 87 22.45 0.13 5.66
CA LYS A 87 21.70 1.11 4.87
C LYS A 87 21.32 0.52 3.52
N MET A 88 20.12 0.87 3.03
CA MET A 88 19.60 0.44 1.73
C MET A 88 19.58 1.63 0.77
N CYS A 89 20.28 1.50 -0.35
CA CYS A 89 20.44 2.55 -1.33
C CYS A 89 19.53 2.32 -2.53
N CYS A 90 18.68 3.29 -2.83
CA CYS A 90 17.92 3.37 -4.08
C CYS A 90 18.75 4.12 -5.11
N CYS A 91 19.10 3.45 -6.21
CA CYS A 91 19.91 4.04 -7.30
C CYS A 91 19.02 4.38 -8.49
N PRO A 92 19.13 5.58 -9.08
CA PRO A 92 18.30 6.00 -10.21
C PRO A 92 18.53 5.17 -11.48
N ASP A 93 19.74 4.63 -11.64
CA ASP A 93 20.12 3.82 -12.82
C ASP A 93 19.54 2.38 -12.77
N ILE A 94 18.97 1.98 -11.62
CA ILE A 94 18.33 0.68 -11.45
C ILE A 94 16.82 0.88 -11.51
N VAL A 95 16.19 0.33 -12.54
CA VAL A 95 14.73 0.42 -12.71
C VAL A 95 14.16 -0.97 -12.97
N SER A 96 13.14 -1.33 -12.22
CA SER A 96 12.32 -2.51 -12.47
C SER A 96 10.88 -2.10 -12.70
N TYR A 97 10.21 -2.77 -13.63
CA TYR A 97 8.83 -2.42 -14.00
C TYR A 97 7.84 -3.40 -13.41
N GLN A 98 6.72 -2.87 -12.92
CA GLN A 98 5.60 -3.69 -12.51
C GLN A 98 4.41 -3.46 -13.44
N HIS A 99 3.83 -4.54 -13.97
CA HIS A 99 2.58 -4.45 -14.70
C HIS A 99 1.41 -4.14 -13.76
N ALA A 100 0.67 -3.08 -14.08
CA ALA A 100 -0.56 -2.74 -13.39
C ALA A 100 -1.60 -3.86 -13.52
N ARG A 101 -2.51 -3.97 -12.57
CA ARG A 101 -3.57 -4.99 -12.58
C ARG A 101 -4.53 -4.80 -13.76
N ASN A 102 -4.94 -5.93 -14.37
CA ASN A 102 -5.73 -5.90 -15.60
C ASN A 102 -7.18 -5.46 -15.41
N ASN A 103 -7.71 -5.54 -14.19
CA ASN A 103 -9.08 -5.10 -13.90
C ASN A 103 -9.26 -4.70 -12.42
N LEU A 104 -10.35 -3.97 -12.17
CA LEU A 104 -10.68 -3.46 -10.85
C LEU A 104 -10.88 -4.58 -9.81
N LYS A 105 -11.47 -5.72 -10.18
CA LYS A 105 -11.69 -6.84 -9.26
C LYS A 105 -10.37 -7.35 -8.69
N TYR A 106 -9.35 -7.56 -9.54
CA TYR A 106 -8.03 -7.99 -9.07
C TYR A 106 -7.33 -6.92 -8.24
N MET A 107 -7.52 -5.65 -8.59
CA MET A 107 -6.96 -4.52 -7.83
C MET A 107 -7.57 -4.44 -6.42
N VAL A 108 -8.88 -4.55 -6.30
CA VAL A 108 -9.60 -4.59 -5.02
C VAL A 108 -9.18 -5.80 -4.18
N HIS A 109 -9.09 -6.99 -4.80
CA HIS A 109 -8.61 -8.20 -4.12
C HIS A 109 -7.17 -8.06 -3.62
N GLN A 110 -6.30 -7.44 -4.40
CA GLN A 110 -4.92 -7.15 -3.99
C GLN A 110 -4.89 -6.21 -2.78
N LYS A 111 -5.72 -5.15 -2.77
CA LYS A 111 -5.80 -4.22 -1.63
C LYS A 111 -6.32 -4.91 -0.37
N TYR A 112 -7.37 -5.72 -0.48
CA TYR A 112 -7.86 -6.57 0.62
C TYR A 112 -6.74 -7.48 1.15
N SER A 113 -6.05 -8.20 0.26
CA SER A 113 -4.95 -9.10 0.64
C SER A 113 -3.80 -8.34 1.32
N ASN A 114 -3.43 -7.15 0.81
CA ASN A 114 -2.42 -6.31 1.45
C ASN A 114 -2.83 -5.94 2.88
N GLY A 115 -4.07 -5.43 3.06
CA GLY A 115 -4.58 -5.10 4.39
C GLY A 115 -4.57 -6.30 5.34
N ARG A 116 -5.04 -7.46 4.88
CA ARG A 116 -5.04 -8.70 5.67
C ARG A 116 -3.65 -9.06 6.18
N TRP A 117 -2.65 -8.98 5.32
CA TRP A 117 -1.27 -9.28 5.71
C TRP A 117 -0.67 -8.21 6.63
N ILE A 118 -1.05 -6.93 6.50
CA ILE A 118 -0.67 -5.91 7.48
C ILE A 118 -1.21 -6.27 8.88
N GLY A 119 -2.48 -6.72 8.96
CA GLY A 119 -3.06 -7.18 10.22
C GLY A 119 -2.30 -8.35 10.85
N LEU A 120 -1.98 -9.38 10.05
CA LEU A 120 -1.22 -10.56 10.50
C LEU A 120 0.21 -10.19 10.91
N THR A 121 0.90 -9.38 10.12
CA THR A 121 2.29 -8.97 10.35
C THR A 121 2.45 -8.18 11.65
N LEU A 122 1.41 -7.51 12.11
CA LEU A 122 1.44 -6.78 13.39
C LEU A 122 1.79 -7.70 14.57
N SER A 123 1.43 -8.99 14.51
CA SER A 123 1.75 -9.96 15.56
C SER A 123 3.18 -10.51 15.48
N GLU A 124 3.82 -10.41 14.32
CA GLU A 124 5.19 -10.91 14.11
C GLU A 124 6.23 -9.79 14.24
N CYS A 125 5.99 -8.68 13.59
CA CYS A 125 6.94 -7.59 13.49
C CYS A 125 6.23 -6.22 13.49
N PRO A 126 5.72 -5.73 14.63
CA PRO A 126 5.05 -4.41 14.68
C PRO A 126 5.94 -3.27 14.17
N GLY A 127 7.24 -3.33 14.47
CA GLY A 127 8.22 -2.30 14.12
C GLY A 127 8.57 -2.22 12.63
N CYS A 128 8.16 -3.19 11.82
CA CYS A 128 8.39 -3.15 10.37
C CYS A 128 7.26 -2.39 9.63
N LEU A 129 6.19 -2.03 10.33
CA LEU A 129 5.03 -1.36 9.78
C LEU A 129 5.08 0.15 10.10
N SER A 130 4.74 0.98 9.12
CA SER A 130 4.56 2.42 9.32
C SER A 130 3.09 2.74 9.62
N TYR A 131 2.83 3.88 10.25
CA TYR A 131 1.48 4.36 10.55
C TYR A 131 0.59 4.48 9.30
N PHE A 132 1.17 4.79 8.15
CA PHE A 132 0.44 4.88 6.89
C PHE A 132 -0.21 3.58 6.45
N HIS A 133 0.30 2.42 6.87
CA HIS A 133 -0.33 1.13 6.58
C HIS A 133 -1.70 0.99 7.27
N PHE A 134 -1.92 1.73 8.36
CA PHE A 134 -3.17 1.65 9.10
C PHE A 134 -4.19 2.74 8.72
N ALA A 135 -3.84 3.69 7.85
CA ALA A 135 -4.76 4.76 7.44
C ALA A 135 -6.09 4.24 6.86
N PRO A 136 -6.11 3.25 5.93
CA PRO A 136 -7.38 2.71 5.45
C PRO A 136 -8.17 1.93 6.51
N PHE A 137 -7.50 1.27 7.44
CA PHE A 137 -8.14 0.61 8.59
C PHE A 137 -8.82 1.64 9.49
N LEU A 138 -8.12 2.71 9.87
CA LEU A 138 -8.67 3.79 10.69
C LEU A 138 -9.85 4.47 10.00
N PHE A 139 -9.79 4.66 8.69
CA PHE A 139 -10.92 5.19 7.91
C PHE A 139 -12.16 4.28 8.02
N VAL A 140 -12.01 2.96 7.85
CA VAL A 140 -13.12 2.01 7.95
C VAL A 140 -13.68 1.98 9.38
N MET A 141 -12.82 2.02 10.40
CA MET A 141 -13.25 2.07 11.81
C MET A 141 -14.02 3.38 12.11
N ALA A 142 -13.51 4.51 11.62
CA ALA A 142 -14.20 5.80 11.75
C ALA A 142 -15.54 5.80 11.02
N LEU A 143 -15.61 5.21 9.82
CA LEU A 143 -16.84 5.09 9.04
C LEU A 143 -17.89 4.27 9.80
N LEU A 144 -17.50 3.12 10.35
CA LEU A 144 -18.40 2.28 11.17
C LEU A 144 -18.87 3.02 12.42
N PHE A 145 -17.95 3.65 13.15
CA PHE A 145 -18.28 4.39 14.36
C PHE A 145 -19.23 5.58 14.08
N CYS A 146 -18.91 6.41 13.07
CA CYS A 146 -19.77 7.53 12.69
C CYS A 146 -21.13 7.08 12.14
N SER A 147 -21.20 5.90 11.48
CA SER A 147 -22.48 5.33 11.04
C SER A 147 -23.35 4.91 12.24
N ILE A 148 -22.76 4.34 13.30
CA ILE A 148 -23.46 4.04 14.54
C ILE A 148 -23.97 5.33 15.20
N LEU A 149 -23.15 6.38 15.27
CA LEU A 149 -23.55 7.68 15.79
C LEU A 149 -24.72 8.28 14.99
N ALA A 150 -24.68 8.18 13.67
CA ALA A 150 -25.77 8.64 12.82
C ALA A 150 -27.07 7.90 13.09
N PHE A 151 -27.00 6.59 13.32
CA PHE A 151 -28.16 5.76 13.65
C PHE A 151 -28.82 6.15 14.98
N ILE A 152 -28.06 6.60 15.96
CA ILE A 152 -28.58 7.09 17.25
C ILE A 152 -28.91 8.60 17.27
N GLY A 153 -29.02 9.24 16.09
CA GLY A 153 -29.46 10.63 15.93
C GLY A 153 -28.35 11.68 15.90
N LEU A 154 -27.09 11.30 15.75
CA LEU A 154 -25.94 12.18 15.65
C LEU A 154 -25.24 12.11 14.26
N PRO A 155 -25.96 12.41 13.13
CA PRO A 155 -25.43 12.20 11.78
C PRO A 155 -24.31 13.19 11.39
N LEU A 156 -24.14 14.30 12.13
CA LEU A 156 -23.14 15.31 11.82
C LEU A 156 -21.72 14.75 11.68
N PHE A 157 -21.33 13.82 12.55
CA PHE A 157 -19.99 13.22 12.52
C PHE A 157 -19.75 12.43 11.23
N LEU A 158 -20.78 11.72 10.74
CA LEU A 158 -20.71 11.01 9.47
C LEU A 158 -20.56 11.98 8.30
N TYR A 159 -21.35 13.06 8.28
CA TYR A 159 -21.26 14.05 7.21
C TYR A 159 -19.90 14.74 7.18
N VAL A 160 -19.35 15.10 8.35
CA VAL A 160 -18.01 15.68 8.45
C VAL A 160 -16.94 14.72 7.96
N LEU A 161 -17.00 13.45 8.37
CA LEU A 161 -16.06 12.41 7.90
C LEU A 161 -16.11 12.25 6.38
N LEU A 162 -17.32 12.14 5.82
CA LEU A 162 -17.51 11.98 4.37
C LEU A 162 -17.11 13.25 3.60
N ALA A 163 -17.35 14.43 4.14
CA ALA A 163 -16.92 15.70 3.51
C ALA A 163 -15.38 15.80 3.47
N ILE A 164 -14.70 15.49 4.57
CA ILE A 164 -13.24 15.51 4.63
C ILE A 164 -12.66 14.46 3.66
N TYR A 165 -13.18 13.24 3.69
CA TYR A 165 -12.74 12.18 2.78
C TYR A 165 -12.98 12.56 1.32
N GLY A 166 -14.17 13.04 0.99
CA GLY A 166 -14.53 13.50 -0.36
C GLY A 166 -13.65 14.65 -0.87
N MET A 167 -13.26 15.57 0.01
CA MET A 167 -12.32 16.63 -0.35
C MET A 167 -10.96 16.05 -0.76
N PHE A 168 -10.39 15.14 0.03
CA PHE A 168 -9.12 14.47 -0.31
C PHE A 168 -9.25 13.63 -1.58
N ASP A 169 -10.37 12.96 -1.78
CA ASP A 169 -10.66 12.16 -2.96
C ASP A 169 -10.68 13.03 -4.23
N ILE A 170 -11.41 14.14 -4.19
CA ILE A 170 -11.48 15.10 -5.30
C ILE A 170 -10.12 15.70 -5.60
N VAL A 171 -9.36 16.12 -4.59
CA VAL A 171 -8.00 16.65 -4.77
C VAL A 171 -7.10 15.64 -5.47
N ASN A 172 -7.13 14.37 -5.07
CA ASN A 172 -6.34 13.32 -5.71
C ASN A 172 -6.83 12.98 -7.12
N THR A 173 -8.14 12.99 -7.35
CA THR A 173 -8.72 12.82 -8.69
C THR A 173 -8.26 13.95 -9.63
N VAL A 174 -8.33 15.20 -9.19
CA VAL A 174 -7.81 16.34 -9.95
C VAL A 174 -6.30 16.20 -10.17
N GLY A 175 -5.55 15.74 -9.16
CA GLY A 175 -4.13 15.43 -9.29
C GLY A 175 -3.86 14.38 -10.38
N CYS A 176 -4.69 13.34 -10.50
CA CYS A 176 -4.59 12.39 -11.60
C CYS A 176 -4.85 13.05 -12.96
N CYS A 177 -5.75 14.02 -13.05
CA CYS A 177 -6.03 14.76 -14.27
C CYS A 177 -4.88 15.70 -14.70
N THR A 178 -3.89 15.95 -13.86
CA THR A 178 -2.67 16.68 -14.24
C THR A 178 -1.55 15.76 -14.77
N MET A 179 -1.75 14.45 -14.71
CA MET A 179 -0.80 13.47 -15.26
C MET A 179 -0.85 13.43 -16.80
N LYS A 180 0.17 12.85 -17.41
CA LYS A 180 0.13 12.54 -18.84
C LYS A 180 -0.91 11.45 -19.10
N ASN A 181 -1.58 11.50 -20.27
CA ASN A 181 -2.57 10.53 -20.71
C ASN A 181 -3.90 10.52 -19.92
N VAL A 182 -4.43 11.69 -19.63
CA VAL A 182 -5.77 11.85 -19.03
C VAL A 182 -6.84 11.14 -19.86
N GLN A 183 -7.74 10.44 -19.18
CA GLN A 183 -8.79 9.65 -19.80
C GLN A 183 -10.19 10.11 -19.35
N PRO A 184 -11.23 10.01 -20.21
CA PRO A 184 -12.59 10.34 -19.80
C PRO A 184 -13.09 9.55 -18.58
N GLN A 185 -12.63 8.29 -18.43
CA GLN A 185 -12.98 7.43 -17.30
C GLN A 185 -12.36 7.87 -15.96
N PHE A 186 -11.48 8.88 -15.91
CA PHE A 186 -10.98 9.45 -14.65
C PHE A 186 -12.10 10.00 -13.76
N VAL A 187 -13.27 10.30 -14.34
CA VAL A 187 -14.49 10.61 -13.60
C VAL A 187 -14.91 9.48 -12.63
N LEU A 188 -14.45 8.26 -12.83
CA LEU A 188 -14.73 7.11 -11.97
C LEU A 188 -13.74 6.98 -10.79
N LEU A 189 -12.64 7.74 -10.77
CA LEU A 189 -11.65 7.69 -9.67
C LEU A 189 -12.25 7.93 -8.29
N PRO A 190 -13.19 8.91 -8.11
CA PRO A 190 -13.84 9.12 -6.81
C PRO A 190 -14.66 7.91 -6.28
N PHE A 191 -15.00 6.96 -7.13
CA PHE A 191 -15.64 5.72 -6.73
C PHE A 191 -14.62 4.59 -6.54
N ILE A 192 -13.53 4.60 -7.29
CA ILE A 192 -12.47 3.60 -7.21
C ILE A 192 -11.70 3.74 -5.89
N PHE A 193 -11.30 4.95 -5.50
CA PHE A 193 -10.52 5.16 -4.28
C PHE A 193 -11.20 4.63 -3.00
N PRO A 194 -12.48 4.97 -2.70
CA PRO A 194 -13.17 4.39 -1.54
C PRO A 194 -13.23 2.86 -1.59
N MET A 195 -13.46 2.27 -2.77
CA MET A 195 -13.48 0.80 -2.91
C MET A 195 -12.14 0.18 -2.50
N LEU A 196 -11.02 0.80 -2.91
CA LEU A 196 -9.68 0.31 -2.57
C LEU A 196 -9.38 0.47 -1.07
N HIS A 197 -9.76 1.61 -0.47
CA HIS A 197 -9.54 1.88 0.96
C HIS A 197 -10.41 0.99 1.84
N ILE A 198 -11.68 0.81 1.50
CA ILE A 198 -12.60 -0.06 2.23
C ILE A 198 -12.09 -1.51 2.15
N ALA A 199 -11.72 -1.98 0.95
CA ALA A 199 -11.19 -3.32 0.78
C ALA A 199 -9.94 -3.56 1.63
N TYR A 200 -9.00 -2.61 1.63
CA TYR A 200 -7.79 -2.70 2.44
C TYR A 200 -8.11 -2.67 3.95
N GLY A 201 -8.96 -1.75 4.41
CA GLY A 201 -9.33 -1.63 5.81
C GLY A 201 -10.05 -2.87 6.34
N ILE A 202 -11.01 -3.43 5.57
CA ILE A 202 -11.68 -4.71 5.88
C ILE A 202 -10.64 -5.83 5.93
N GLY A 203 -9.71 -5.88 4.97
CA GLY A 203 -8.62 -6.84 4.99
C GLY A 203 -7.82 -6.77 6.28
N THR A 204 -7.47 -5.56 6.75
CA THR A 204 -6.73 -5.38 8.01
C THR A 204 -7.53 -5.89 9.22
N ILE A 205 -8.83 -5.61 9.29
CA ILE A 205 -9.71 -6.13 10.35
C ILE A 205 -9.68 -7.67 10.35
N VAL A 206 -9.87 -8.27 9.18
CA VAL A 206 -9.85 -9.73 9.03
C VAL A 206 -8.48 -10.31 9.42
N GLY A 207 -7.39 -9.68 9.02
CA GLY A 207 -6.03 -10.07 9.42
C GLY A 207 -5.85 -10.05 10.94
N LEU A 208 -6.28 -8.98 11.62
CA LEU A 208 -6.22 -8.87 13.08
C LEU A 208 -7.04 -9.97 13.79
N ILE A 209 -8.25 -10.26 13.31
CA ILE A 209 -9.10 -11.32 13.86
C ILE A 209 -8.46 -12.71 13.65
N GLN A 210 -7.75 -12.91 12.56
CA GLN A 210 -7.12 -14.18 12.22
C GLN A 210 -5.81 -14.46 12.93
N ILE A 211 -5.21 -13.49 13.65
CA ILE A 211 -3.93 -13.68 14.36
C ILE A 211 -3.88 -14.98 15.18
N PRO A 212 -4.87 -15.29 16.06
CA PRO A 212 -4.76 -16.47 16.92
C PRO A 212 -4.76 -17.80 16.14
N SER A 213 -5.57 -17.90 15.07
CA SER A 213 -5.61 -19.09 14.22
C SER A 213 -4.38 -19.24 13.36
N TRP A 214 -3.89 -18.12 12.80
CA TRP A 214 -2.70 -18.10 11.98
C TRP A 214 -1.44 -18.44 12.78
N GLN A 215 -1.25 -17.90 13.97
CA GLN A 215 -0.12 -18.25 14.84
C GLN A 215 -0.10 -19.73 15.25
N LYS A 216 -1.27 -20.39 15.32
CA LYS A 216 -1.35 -21.83 15.54
C LYS A 216 -0.92 -22.63 14.30
N SER A 217 -1.12 -22.12 13.11
CA SER A 217 -0.78 -22.81 11.86
C SER A 217 0.70 -22.74 11.47
N ILE A 218 1.45 -21.79 12.03
CA ILE A 218 2.89 -21.60 11.75
C ILE A 218 3.81 -22.16 12.85
N LYS A 219 3.24 -22.65 13.94
CA LYS A 219 3.92 -23.44 14.99
C LYS A 219 3.89 -24.91 14.68
#